data_45b7509d1fa6cec9bee9255c3cf0488d
#
_entry.id   45b7509d1fa6cec9bee9255c3cf0488d
#
_cell.length_a   1.000
_cell.length_b   1.000
_cell.length_c   1.000
_cell.angle_alpha   90.00
_cell.angle_beta   90.00
_cell.angle_gamma   90.00
#
_symmetry.space_group_name_H-M   'P 1'
#
loop_
_entity.id
_entity.type
_entity.pdbx_description
1 polymer ?
#
loop_
_entity_poly.entity_id
_entity_poly.type
_entity_poly.pdbx_seq_one_letter_code
_entity_poly.pdbx_strand_id
1 'polypeptide(L)'
;MTTTQPIPHAEPEETSIDLFEVLVRIIAEWKYGLAAAIIVFILGVICTLRIPPQFEATATILPKQSFAESNSLTALFSGKRPADLYTGLLRSRSVTDNVIRELNLIKAESHQSWEAQRGALLASLTVVVGADGLVRLTVRNTDAQMAMRIANAYLNGLNQQQQTMALSQEVLNRKFYEQQLQIEKDALIKAEKELEQTQLSTGIIQAGSQTSAGLGQIAGLQGQIASMRVQLAGLLQSATEDNPQVKTLRSQIGQMQAQAHAMETATPTGAGAPIAAGRMPEANLEYQRKQREVTFHESQLNALALQAQNARLAEASSADAFQVVDYALAPEERSFPPRKTYLIASAIGGFVVGLLVMCLVLVKRKVQADADYQRHVLELRVIFGLAR
;
A
#
# COMPACT_ATOMS: atom_id res chain seq x y z
N MET A 1 5.21 100.39 39.89
CA MET A 1 4.27 99.21 40.09
C MET A 1 3.93 98.79 38.70
N THR A 2 4.66 97.80 38.20
CA THR A 2 4.56 97.25 36.83
C THR A 2 3.80 95.94 36.91
N THR A 3 2.61 95.92 36.37
CA THR A 3 1.72 94.73 36.37
C THR A 3 2.08 93.91 35.13
N THR A 4 2.64 92.78 35.43
CA THR A 4 2.95 91.72 34.34
C THR A 4 1.69 90.91 34.12
N GLN A 5 1.14 90.98 32.90
CA GLN A 5 0.07 90.07 32.47
C GLN A 5 0.64 88.69 32.12
N PRO A 6 -0.05 87.58 32.50
CA PRO A 6 0.36 86.23 32.13
C PRO A 6 -0.04 85.92 30.69
N ILE A 7 0.87 85.28 29.98
CA ILE A 7 0.72 84.76 28.63
C ILE A 7 -0.29 83.56 28.68
N PRO A 8 -1.30 83.51 27.80
CA PRO A 8 -2.19 82.34 27.76
C PRO A 8 -1.46 81.15 27.15
N HIS A 9 -1.36 80.10 27.92
CA HIS A 9 -0.97 78.80 27.43
C HIS A 9 -2.02 78.28 26.43
N ALA A 10 -1.65 78.13 25.15
CA ALA A 10 -2.45 77.39 24.19
C ALA A 10 -2.43 75.92 24.60
N GLU A 11 -3.57 75.44 25.05
CA GLU A 11 -3.81 73.99 25.23
C GLU A 11 -3.65 73.29 23.87
N PRO A 12 -2.95 72.15 23.79
CA PRO A 12 -2.91 71.38 22.57
C PRO A 12 -4.33 70.87 22.26
N GLU A 13 -4.88 71.23 21.13
CA GLU A 13 -6.14 70.64 20.61
C GLU A 13 -5.94 69.11 20.52
N GLU A 14 -6.54 68.43 21.50
CA GLU A 14 -6.71 66.96 21.38
C GLU A 14 -7.54 66.70 20.15
N THR A 15 -6.90 66.24 19.08
CA THR A 15 -7.55 65.72 17.88
C THR A 15 -8.29 64.43 18.30
N SER A 16 -9.43 64.59 18.95
CA SER A 16 -10.39 63.51 19.14
C SER A 16 -10.88 63.11 17.75
N ILE A 17 -10.43 61.95 17.28
CA ILE A 17 -10.96 61.39 16.02
C ILE A 17 -12.42 61.01 16.30
N ASP A 18 -13.34 61.84 15.90
CA ASP A 18 -14.77 61.58 16.04
C ASP A 18 -15.13 60.42 15.09
N LEU A 19 -15.21 59.21 15.64
CA LEU A 19 -15.53 57.96 14.95
C LEU A 19 -16.83 58.11 14.14
N PHE A 20 -17.76 58.94 14.59
CA PHE A 20 -19.02 59.17 13.90
C PHE A 20 -18.82 60.03 12.65
N GLU A 21 -17.98 61.07 12.68
CA GLU A 21 -17.64 61.86 11.51
C GLU A 21 -16.90 61.04 10.44
N VAL A 22 -16.00 60.16 10.85
CA VAL A 22 -15.32 59.20 10.00
C VAL A 22 -16.33 58.27 9.32
N LEU A 23 -17.30 57.76 10.10
CA LEU A 23 -18.32 56.82 9.59
C LEU A 23 -19.26 57.51 8.59
N VAL A 24 -19.69 58.74 8.82
CA VAL A 24 -20.51 59.52 7.87
C VAL A 24 -19.76 59.83 6.58
N ARG A 25 -18.47 60.17 6.66
CA ARG A 25 -17.62 60.38 5.48
C ARG A 25 -17.37 59.08 4.72
N ILE A 26 -17.25 57.93 5.40
CA ILE A 26 -17.15 56.59 4.82
C ILE A 26 -18.42 56.33 3.98
N ILE A 27 -19.59 56.58 4.53
CA ILE A 27 -20.86 56.35 3.86
C ILE A 27 -21.01 57.29 2.65
N ALA A 28 -20.48 58.50 2.67
CA ALA A 28 -20.55 59.43 1.55
C ALA A 28 -19.80 58.95 0.28
N GLU A 29 -18.72 58.17 0.45
CA GLU A 29 -17.90 57.68 -0.66
C GLU A 29 -18.17 56.19 -1.00
N TRP A 30 -19.29 55.62 -0.51
CA TRP A 30 -19.66 54.23 -0.72
C TRP A 30 -19.64 53.77 -2.17
N LYS A 31 -19.86 54.72 -3.12
CA LYS A 31 -19.89 54.46 -4.58
C LYS A 31 -18.56 53.91 -5.10
N TYR A 32 -17.40 54.40 -4.61
CA TYR A 32 -16.07 53.94 -5.04
C TYR A 32 -15.76 52.59 -4.45
N GLY A 33 -16.12 52.34 -3.17
CA GLY A 33 -15.99 51.07 -2.52
C GLY A 33 -16.86 50.01 -3.18
N LEU A 34 -18.12 50.32 -3.49
CA LEU A 34 -19.03 49.42 -4.18
C LEU A 34 -18.54 49.09 -5.61
N ALA A 35 -18.08 50.10 -6.35
CA ALA A 35 -17.53 49.87 -7.70
C ALA A 35 -16.31 48.93 -7.67
N ALA A 36 -15.40 49.15 -6.73
CA ALA A 36 -14.25 48.27 -6.54
C ALA A 36 -14.66 46.83 -6.15
N ALA A 37 -15.61 46.71 -5.23
CA ALA A 37 -16.13 45.39 -4.80
C ALA A 37 -16.78 44.63 -5.97
N ILE A 38 -17.58 45.31 -6.80
CA ILE A 38 -18.22 44.74 -7.98
C ILE A 38 -17.16 44.28 -9.01
N ILE A 39 -16.12 45.08 -9.26
CA ILE A 39 -15.06 44.75 -10.21
C ILE A 39 -14.33 43.45 -9.73
N VAL A 40 -13.97 43.39 -8.47
CA VAL A 40 -13.29 42.19 -7.90
C VAL A 40 -14.21 40.97 -7.95
N PHE A 41 -15.49 41.14 -7.63
CA PHE A 41 -16.48 40.08 -7.74
C PHE A 41 -16.62 39.57 -9.19
N ILE A 42 -16.75 40.44 -10.15
CA ILE A 42 -16.83 40.06 -11.58
C ILE A 42 -15.57 39.34 -12.02
N LEU A 43 -14.39 39.83 -11.64
CA LEU A 43 -13.13 39.16 -11.93
C LEU A 43 -13.07 37.73 -11.31
N GLY A 44 -13.52 37.58 -10.06
CA GLY A 44 -13.63 36.30 -9.39
C GLY A 44 -14.59 35.33 -10.11
N VAL A 45 -15.74 35.83 -10.57
CA VAL A 45 -16.70 35.04 -11.37
C VAL A 45 -16.07 34.60 -12.69
N ILE A 46 -15.43 35.53 -13.43
CA ILE A 46 -14.76 35.23 -14.70
C ILE A 46 -13.65 34.19 -14.48
N CYS A 47 -12.83 34.32 -13.44
CA CYS A 47 -11.79 33.36 -13.11
C CYS A 47 -12.38 31.99 -12.82
N THR A 48 -13.45 31.90 -12.05
CA THR A 48 -14.14 30.62 -11.72
C THR A 48 -14.73 29.96 -12.98
N LEU A 49 -15.23 30.72 -13.93
CA LEU A 49 -15.78 30.20 -15.18
C LEU A 49 -14.70 29.72 -16.16
N ARG A 50 -13.48 30.26 -16.08
CA ARG A 50 -12.34 29.86 -16.92
C ARG A 50 -11.71 28.55 -16.48
N ILE A 51 -11.90 28.11 -15.22
CA ILE A 51 -11.39 26.83 -14.75
C ILE A 51 -12.26 25.71 -15.32
N PRO A 52 -11.67 24.73 -16.05
CA PRO A 52 -12.43 23.62 -16.61
C PRO A 52 -13.05 22.78 -15.47
N PRO A 53 -14.30 22.34 -15.63
CA PRO A 53 -14.93 21.46 -14.65
C PRO A 53 -14.19 20.13 -14.58
N GLN A 54 -14.03 19.59 -13.37
CA GLN A 54 -13.47 18.28 -13.14
C GLN A 54 -14.52 17.39 -12.48
N PHE A 55 -14.56 16.15 -12.91
CA PHE A 55 -15.42 15.10 -12.41
C PHE A 55 -14.58 14.06 -11.70
N GLU A 56 -15.05 13.54 -10.56
CA GLU A 56 -14.40 12.52 -9.78
C GLU A 56 -15.19 11.22 -9.85
N ALA A 57 -14.60 10.17 -10.38
CA ALA A 57 -15.16 8.84 -10.38
C ALA A 57 -14.40 7.99 -9.35
N THR A 58 -15.12 7.33 -8.44
CA THR A 58 -14.54 6.54 -7.36
C THR A 58 -14.95 5.09 -7.51
N ALA A 59 -13.97 4.19 -7.39
CA ALA A 59 -14.15 2.76 -7.27
C ALA A 59 -13.64 2.28 -5.91
N THR A 60 -14.22 1.22 -5.37
CA THR A 60 -13.88 0.68 -4.05
C THR A 60 -13.53 -0.79 -4.15
N ILE A 61 -12.40 -1.19 -3.58
CA ILE A 61 -11.97 -2.58 -3.50
C ILE A 61 -11.73 -3.00 -2.05
N LEU A 62 -12.01 -4.27 -1.77
CA LEU A 62 -11.69 -4.94 -0.52
C LEU A 62 -10.54 -5.92 -0.78
N PRO A 63 -9.33 -5.67 -0.22
CA PRO A 63 -8.25 -6.64 -0.27
C PRO A 63 -8.64 -7.94 0.41
N LYS A 64 -8.49 -9.09 -0.26
CA LYS A 64 -8.59 -10.38 0.43
C LYS A 64 -7.36 -10.54 1.31
N GLN A 65 -7.58 -10.69 2.61
CA GLN A 65 -6.52 -11.08 3.53
C GLN A 65 -6.26 -12.56 3.31
N SER A 66 -5.05 -12.93 2.92
CA SER A 66 -4.64 -14.33 2.95
C SER A 66 -4.63 -14.78 4.41
N PHE A 67 -5.34 -15.87 4.72
CA PHE A 67 -5.39 -16.45 6.08
C PHE A 67 -3.99 -16.77 6.64
N ALA A 68 -2.99 -16.91 5.79
CA ALA A 68 -1.59 -17.13 6.18
C ALA A 68 -0.95 -15.89 6.85
N GLU A 69 -1.38 -14.67 6.51
CA GLU A 69 -0.81 -13.45 7.09
C GLU A 69 -1.51 -13.03 8.40
N SER A 70 -2.76 -13.43 8.62
CA SER A 70 -3.53 -13.07 9.81
C SER A 70 -2.99 -13.70 11.10
N ASN A 71 -2.28 -14.81 11.02
CA ASN A 71 -1.72 -15.55 12.17
C ASN A 71 -0.23 -15.25 12.43
N SER A 72 0.43 -14.44 11.62
CA SER A 72 1.81 -14.09 11.87
C SER A 72 1.90 -12.90 12.82
N LEU A 73 2.47 -13.10 13.99
CA LEU A 73 2.87 -12.02 14.92
C LEU A 73 3.71 -10.93 14.20
N THR A 74 4.38 -11.28 13.12
CA THR A 74 5.14 -10.37 12.26
C THR A 74 4.26 -9.32 11.57
N ALA A 75 3.00 -9.63 11.23
CA ALA A 75 2.07 -8.66 10.64
C ALA A 75 1.70 -7.55 11.66
N LEU A 76 1.65 -7.90 12.95
CA LEU A 76 1.39 -6.94 14.02
C LEU A 76 2.56 -5.98 14.27
N PHE A 77 3.80 -6.41 14.01
CA PHE A 77 5.00 -5.61 14.25
C PHE A 77 5.50 -4.85 13.01
N SER A 78 5.13 -5.24 11.80
CA SER A 78 5.60 -4.59 10.57
C SER A 78 4.88 -3.27 10.26
N GLY A 79 3.77 -2.95 10.92
CA GLY A 79 3.04 -1.69 10.75
C GLY A 79 2.49 -1.42 9.34
N LYS A 80 2.76 -2.29 8.38
CA LYS A 80 2.29 -2.18 7.00
C LYS A 80 0.95 -2.90 6.86
N ARG A 81 -0.09 -2.15 6.57
CA ARG A 81 -1.41 -2.72 6.28
C ARG A 81 -1.37 -3.38 4.90
N PRO A 82 -2.01 -4.55 4.71
CA PRO A 82 -2.14 -5.17 3.37
C PRO A 82 -2.64 -4.18 2.31
N ALA A 83 -3.53 -3.29 2.69
CA ALA A 83 -4.08 -2.24 1.83
C ALA A 83 -3.03 -1.25 1.29
N ASP A 84 -1.89 -1.03 1.98
CA ASP A 84 -0.83 -0.14 1.50
C ASP A 84 -0.13 -0.71 0.25
N LEU A 85 -0.07 -2.04 0.13
CA LEU A 85 0.47 -2.72 -1.06
C LEU A 85 -0.36 -2.40 -2.31
N TYR A 86 -1.69 -2.34 -2.18
CA TYR A 86 -2.57 -2.01 -3.30
C TYR A 86 -2.39 -0.57 -3.78
N THR A 87 -2.06 0.36 -2.86
CA THR A 87 -1.70 1.74 -3.23
C THR A 87 -0.45 1.77 -4.11
N GLY A 88 0.57 0.98 -3.75
CA GLY A 88 1.79 0.84 -4.56
C GLY A 88 1.53 0.20 -5.92
N LEU A 89 0.74 -0.88 -5.96
CA LEU A 89 0.40 -1.60 -7.18
C LEU A 89 -0.42 -0.73 -8.15
N LEU A 90 -1.43 -0.01 -7.67
CA LEU A 90 -2.25 0.90 -8.47
C LEU A 90 -1.41 2.04 -9.09
N ARG A 91 -0.37 2.50 -8.40
CA ARG A 91 0.57 3.51 -8.89
C ARG A 91 1.73 2.93 -9.69
N SER A 92 1.80 1.60 -9.83
CA SER A 92 2.88 0.95 -10.56
C SER A 92 2.85 1.29 -12.05
N ARG A 93 4.04 1.23 -12.66
CA ARG A 93 4.20 1.44 -14.09
C ARG A 93 3.37 0.43 -14.91
N SER A 94 3.36 -0.83 -14.51
CA SER A 94 2.66 -1.90 -15.24
C SER A 94 1.16 -1.65 -15.32
N VAL A 95 0.52 -1.31 -14.20
CA VAL A 95 -0.92 -1.02 -14.15
C VAL A 95 -1.25 0.24 -14.95
N THR A 96 -0.46 1.31 -14.78
CA THR A 96 -0.68 2.56 -15.51
C THR A 96 -0.51 2.38 -17.03
N ASP A 97 0.50 1.62 -17.47
CA ASP A 97 0.73 1.34 -18.88
C ASP A 97 -0.40 0.47 -19.47
N ASN A 98 -0.98 -0.44 -18.68
CA ASN A 98 -2.16 -1.21 -19.10
C ASN A 98 -3.37 -0.29 -19.33
N VAL A 99 -3.63 0.66 -18.40
CA VAL A 99 -4.70 1.65 -18.57
C VAL A 99 -4.51 2.49 -19.83
N ILE A 100 -3.28 2.96 -20.08
CA ILE A 100 -2.96 3.73 -21.29
C ILE A 100 -3.28 2.94 -22.55
N ARG A 101 -2.92 1.65 -22.58
CA ARG A 101 -3.17 0.76 -23.72
C ARG A 101 -4.64 0.42 -23.89
N GLU A 102 -5.33 0.05 -22.80
CA GLU A 102 -6.74 -0.34 -22.84
C GLU A 102 -7.63 0.79 -23.35
N LEU A 103 -7.36 2.03 -22.93
CA LEU A 103 -8.13 3.19 -23.33
C LEU A 103 -7.59 3.94 -24.56
N ASN A 104 -6.49 3.47 -25.17
CA ASN A 104 -5.81 4.11 -26.30
C ASN A 104 -5.57 5.61 -26.06
N LEU A 105 -5.07 5.98 -24.87
CA LEU A 105 -4.91 7.37 -24.46
C LEU A 105 -3.80 8.10 -25.24
N ILE A 106 -2.87 7.36 -25.84
CA ILE A 106 -1.86 7.89 -26.76
C ILE A 106 -2.39 7.72 -28.16
N LYS A 107 -2.84 8.81 -28.76
CA LYS A 107 -3.15 8.83 -30.20
C LYS A 107 -1.84 8.80 -30.99
N ALA A 108 -1.81 8.01 -32.06
CA ALA A 108 -0.61 7.83 -32.90
C ALA A 108 -0.06 9.16 -33.47
N GLU A 109 -0.89 10.19 -33.54
CA GLU A 109 -0.54 11.53 -34.04
C GLU A 109 -0.10 12.51 -32.93
N SER A 110 -0.21 12.11 -31.65
CA SER A 110 0.18 13.00 -30.56
C SER A 110 1.67 12.83 -30.23
N HIS A 111 2.42 13.94 -30.23
CA HIS A 111 3.84 13.97 -29.81
C HIS A 111 4.02 13.76 -28.31
N GLN A 112 3.01 13.23 -27.61
CA GLN A 112 3.08 12.95 -26.17
C GLN A 112 3.88 11.68 -25.90
N SER A 113 4.92 11.79 -25.09
CA SER A 113 5.70 10.64 -24.66
C SER A 113 4.87 9.78 -23.69
N TRP A 114 5.13 8.48 -23.67
CA TRP A 114 4.57 7.54 -22.69
C TRP A 114 4.74 8.02 -21.24
N GLU A 115 5.85 8.64 -20.97
CA GLU A 115 6.20 9.13 -19.64
C GLU A 115 5.34 10.33 -19.23
N ALA A 116 5.10 11.26 -20.14
CA ALA A 116 4.21 12.40 -19.90
C ALA A 116 2.76 11.94 -19.64
N GLN A 117 2.27 10.98 -20.43
CA GLN A 117 0.92 10.45 -20.26
C GLN A 117 0.77 9.67 -18.94
N ARG A 118 1.79 8.89 -18.56
CA ARG A 118 1.84 8.21 -17.27
C ARG A 118 1.82 9.20 -16.12
N GLY A 119 2.63 10.26 -16.21
CA GLY A 119 2.66 11.34 -15.23
C GLY A 119 1.30 12.02 -15.07
N ALA A 120 0.61 12.32 -16.18
CA ALA A 120 -0.72 12.92 -16.17
C ALA A 120 -1.77 12.02 -15.52
N LEU A 121 -1.76 10.71 -15.82
CA LEU A 121 -2.66 9.73 -15.19
C LEU A 121 -2.40 9.61 -13.69
N LEU A 122 -1.14 9.50 -13.27
CA LEU A 122 -0.78 9.41 -11.85
C LEU A 122 -1.13 10.68 -11.07
N ALA A 123 -1.06 11.85 -11.71
CA ALA A 123 -1.49 13.13 -11.11
C ALA A 123 -3.03 13.21 -10.96
N SER A 124 -3.78 12.56 -11.85
CA SER A 124 -5.24 12.49 -11.78
C SER A 124 -5.75 11.42 -10.80
N LEU A 125 -4.87 10.52 -10.36
CA LEU A 125 -5.19 9.37 -9.52
C LEU A 125 -4.97 9.66 -8.04
N THR A 126 -6.01 9.49 -7.24
CA THR A 126 -5.93 9.52 -5.77
C THR A 126 -6.35 8.17 -5.22
N VAL A 127 -5.47 7.54 -4.44
CA VAL A 127 -5.76 6.27 -3.76
C VAL A 127 -5.72 6.51 -2.26
N VAL A 128 -6.80 6.15 -1.57
CA VAL A 128 -6.95 6.32 -0.13
C VAL A 128 -7.34 5.00 0.50
N VAL A 129 -6.61 4.61 1.54
CA VAL A 129 -6.93 3.47 2.37
C VAL A 129 -7.78 3.95 3.54
N GLY A 130 -9.02 3.48 3.62
CA GLY A 130 -9.92 3.80 4.71
C GLY A 130 -9.57 3.07 6.01
N ALA A 131 -10.07 3.57 7.14
CA ALA A 131 -9.99 2.88 8.43
C ALA A 131 -10.78 1.55 8.45
N ASP A 132 -11.73 1.42 7.54
CA ASP A 132 -12.54 0.24 7.25
C ASP A 132 -11.79 -0.86 6.46
N GLY A 133 -10.51 -0.62 6.11
CA GLY A 133 -9.70 -1.53 5.31
C GLY A 133 -10.01 -1.50 3.81
N LEU A 134 -10.98 -0.70 3.38
CA LEU A 134 -11.30 -0.53 1.97
C LEU A 134 -10.29 0.40 1.29
N VAL A 135 -9.92 0.07 0.07
CA VAL A 135 -9.09 0.94 -0.78
C VAL A 135 -10.00 1.64 -1.77
N ARG A 136 -10.02 2.97 -1.68
CA ARG A 136 -10.81 3.84 -2.57
C ARG A 136 -9.88 4.45 -3.61
N LEU A 137 -10.22 4.20 -4.85
CA LEU A 137 -9.54 4.71 -6.03
C LEU A 137 -10.39 5.82 -6.64
N THR A 138 -9.92 7.05 -6.62
CA THR A 138 -10.61 8.21 -7.21
C THR A 138 -9.80 8.76 -8.38
N VAL A 139 -10.45 8.90 -9.52
CA VAL A 139 -9.86 9.48 -10.74
C VAL A 139 -10.55 10.80 -11.08
N ARG A 140 -9.75 11.84 -11.34
CA ARG A 140 -10.20 13.16 -11.78
C ARG A 140 -10.02 13.30 -13.28
N ASN A 141 -11.08 13.73 -13.97
CA ASN A 141 -11.00 14.07 -15.39
C ASN A 141 -11.98 15.19 -15.73
N THR A 142 -11.75 15.89 -16.85
CA THR A 142 -12.67 16.90 -17.38
C THR A 142 -13.93 16.30 -17.99
N ASP A 143 -13.90 15.03 -18.35
CA ASP A 143 -15.04 14.27 -18.85
C ASP A 143 -15.44 13.19 -17.83
N ALA A 144 -16.72 13.20 -17.42
CA ALA A 144 -17.29 12.26 -16.46
C ALA A 144 -17.21 10.79 -16.92
N GLN A 145 -17.48 10.55 -18.21
CA GLN A 145 -17.40 9.21 -18.79
C GLN A 145 -15.95 8.70 -18.83
N MET A 146 -15.00 9.58 -19.16
CA MET A 146 -13.59 9.24 -19.18
C MET A 146 -13.06 8.97 -17.77
N ALA A 147 -13.47 9.74 -16.76
CA ALA A 147 -13.13 9.50 -15.35
C ALA A 147 -13.55 8.09 -14.91
N MET A 148 -14.80 7.71 -15.21
CA MET A 148 -15.35 6.37 -14.93
C MET A 148 -14.54 5.28 -15.66
N ARG A 149 -14.29 5.46 -16.96
CA ARG A 149 -13.53 4.47 -17.76
C ARG A 149 -12.12 4.28 -17.23
N ILE A 150 -11.42 5.35 -16.89
CA ILE A 150 -10.06 5.28 -16.34
C ILE A 150 -10.08 4.56 -14.99
N ALA A 151 -11.02 4.88 -14.09
CA ALA A 151 -11.11 4.23 -12.79
C ALA A 151 -11.35 2.71 -12.92
N ASN A 152 -12.28 2.29 -13.81
CA ASN A 152 -12.56 0.90 -14.06
C ASN A 152 -11.39 0.19 -14.79
N ALA A 153 -10.69 0.85 -15.71
CA ALA A 153 -9.49 0.33 -16.35
C ALA A 153 -8.35 0.11 -15.34
N TYR A 154 -8.23 0.97 -14.32
CA TYR A 154 -7.29 0.72 -13.21
C TYR A 154 -7.65 -0.53 -12.42
N LEU A 155 -8.94 -0.80 -12.17
CA LEU A 155 -9.39 -2.05 -11.53
C LEU A 155 -9.04 -3.27 -12.39
N ASN A 156 -9.32 -3.20 -13.69
CA ASN A 156 -8.98 -4.26 -14.64
C ASN A 156 -7.46 -4.50 -14.69
N GLY A 157 -6.68 -3.43 -14.81
CA GLY A 157 -5.22 -3.49 -14.82
C GLY A 157 -4.64 -4.05 -13.52
N LEU A 158 -5.21 -3.68 -12.37
CA LEU A 158 -4.85 -4.24 -11.06
C LEU A 158 -5.17 -5.74 -11.01
N ASN A 159 -6.36 -6.15 -11.45
CA ASN A 159 -6.77 -7.55 -11.46
C ASN A 159 -5.83 -8.39 -12.34
N GLN A 160 -5.54 -7.90 -13.55
CA GLN A 160 -4.61 -8.57 -14.47
C GLN A 160 -3.19 -8.68 -13.87
N GLN A 161 -2.70 -7.61 -13.24
CA GLN A 161 -1.39 -7.60 -12.60
C GLN A 161 -1.33 -8.59 -11.43
N GLN A 162 -2.37 -8.62 -10.60
CA GLN A 162 -2.49 -9.53 -9.47
C GLN A 162 -2.57 -10.98 -9.93
N GLN A 163 -3.41 -11.29 -10.94
CA GLN A 163 -3.49 -12.63 -11.51
C GLN A 163 -2.13 -13.09 -12.04
N THR A 164 -1.42 -12.21 -12.75
CA THR A 164 -0.07 -12.54 -13.28
C THR A 164 0.92 -12.82 -12.15
N MET A 165 0.88 -12.03 -11.08
CA MET A 165 1.77 -12.21 -9.92
C MET A 165 1.41 -13.46 -9.12
N ALA A 166 0.14 -13.67 -8.83
CA ALA A 166 -0.35 -14.83 -8.09
C ALA A 166 -0.08 -16.14 -8.85
N LEU A 167 -0.44 -16.18 -10.13
CA LEU A 167 -0.16 -17.33 -10.98
C LEU A 167 1.34 -17.63 -11.07
N SER A 168 2.19 -16.61 -11.18
CA SER A 168 3.65 -16.80 -11.24
C SER A 168 4.18 -17.45 -9.97
N GLN A 169 3.71 -17.02 -8.79
CA GLN A 169 4.13 -17.58 -7.51
C GLN A 169 3.65 -19.01 -7.32
N GLU A 170 2.37 -19.29 -7.61
CA GLU A 170 1.79 -20.63 -7.46
C GLU A 170 2.36 -21.62 -8.48
N VAL A 171 2.63 -21.18 -9.71
CA VAL A 171 3.34 -22.00 -10.72
C VAL A 171 4.74 -22.34 -10.25
N LEU A 172 5.47 -21.41 -9.64
CA LEU A 172 6.80 -21.70 -9.08
C LEU A 172 6.72 -22.69 -7.92
N ASN A 173 5.76 -22.52 -7.00
CA ASN A 173 5.52 -23.44 -5.89
C ASN A 173 5.19 -24.86 -6.40
N ARG A 174 4.26 -24.97 -7.37
CA ARG A 174 3.92 -26.25 -7.98
C ARG A 174 5.14 -26.93 -8.62
N LYS A 175 5.88 -26.19 -9.45
CA LYS A 175 7.09 -26.71 -10.10
C LYS A 175 8.12 -27.19 -9.09
N PHE A 176 8.31 -26.45 -8.01
CA PHE A 176 9.22 -26.83 -6.93
C PHE A 176 8.82 -28.17 -6.32
N TYR A 177 7.55 -28.31 -5.89
CA TYR A 177 7.11 -29.58 -5.27
C TYR A 177 7.10 -30.74 -6.26
N GLU A 178 6.78 -30.52 -7.54
CA GLU A 178 6.86 -31.52 -8.60
C GLU A 178 8.31 -31.99 -8.84
N GLN A 179 9.27 -31.07 -8.84
CA GLN A 179 10.69 -31.39 -8.92
C GLN A 179 11.16 -32.20 -7.70
N GLN A 180 10.81 -31.77 -6.48
CA GLN A 180 11.17 -32.49 -5.26
C GLN A 180 10.55 -33.89 -5.25
N LEU A 181 9.31 -34.02 -5.69
CA LEU A 181 8.64 -35.31 -5.82
C LEU A 181 9.38 -36.25 -6.78
N GLN A 182 9.90 -35.75 -7.89
CA GLN A 182 10.66 -36.57 -8.84
C GLN A 182 12.00 -37.03 -8.23
N ILE A 183 12.72 -36.10 -7.57
CA ILE A 183 13.98 -36.41 -6.89
C ILE A 183 13.76 -37.52 -5.83
N GLU A 184 12.67 -37.39 -5.07
CA GLU A 184 12.36 -38.34 -4.00
C GLU A 184 11.94 -39.72 -4.55
N LYS A 185 11.23 -39.75 -5.69
CA LYS A 185 10.93 -40.99 -6.40
C LYS A 185 12.22 -41.73 -6.82
N ASP A 186 13.17 -41.00 -7.38
CA ASP A 186 14.43 -41.56 -7.81
C ASP A 186 15.26 -42.08 -6.60
N ALA A 187 15.20 -41.34 -5.47
CA ALA A 187 15.83 -41.75 -4.21
C ALA A 187 15.17 -43.02 -3.63
N LEU A 188 13.85 -43.14 -3.66
CA LEU A 188 13.11 -44.30 -3.22
C LEU A 188 13.49 -45.53 -4.07
N ILE A 189 13.48 -45.43 -5.39
CA ILE A 189 13.88 -46.52 -6.30
C ILE A 189 15.31 -47.00 -6.00
N LYS A 190 16.21 -46.07 -5.69
CA LYS A 190 17.57 -46.39 -5.31
C LYS A 190 17.61 -47.11 -3.97
N ALA A 191 16.89 -46.67 -2.95
CA ALA A 191 16.83 -47.29 -1.63
C ALA A 191 16.19 -48.71 -1.70
N GLU A 192 15.13 -48.88 -2.48
CA GLU A 192 14.50 -50.17 -2.76
C GLU A 192 15.48 -51.15 -3.39
N LYS A 193 16.26 -50.70 -4.39
CA LYS A 193 17.28 -51.52 -5.06
C LYS A 193 18.42 -51.94 -4.09
N GLU A 194 18.81 -50.98 -3.23
CA GLU A 194 19.84 -51.29 -2.19
C GLU A 194 19.30 -52.29 -1.14
N LEU A 195 18.03 -52.17 -0.77
CA LEU A 195 17.36 -53.15 0.11
C LEU A 195 17.30 -54.52 -0.55
N GLU A 196 16.91 -54.62 -1.82
CA GLU A 196 16.88 -55.84 -2.61
C GLU A 196 18.28 -56.50 -2.66
N GLN A 197 19.32 -55.73 -2.95
CA GLN A 197 20.69 -56.22 -2.94
C GLN A 197 21.12 -56.79 -1.56
N THR A 198 20.73 -56.09 -0.49
CA THR A 198 20.99 -56.54 0.90
C THR A 198 20.23 -57.82 1.20
N GLN A 199 18.98 -57.97 0.75
CA GLN A 199 18.20 -59.20 0.89
C GLN A 199 18.84 -60.37 0.15
N LEU A 200 19.29 -60.15 -1.09
CA LEU A 200 19.95 -61.18 -1.89
C LEU A 200 21.30 -61.61 -1.29
N SER A 201 22.08 -60.69 -0.77
CA SER A 201 23.40 -60.97 -0.19
C SER A 201 23.34 -61.64 1.20
N THR A 202 22.33 -61.27 2.02
CA THR A 202 22.17 -61.76 3.37
C THR A 202 21.26 -62.98 3.50
N GLY A 203 20.40 -63.25 2.48
CA GLY A 203 19.38 -64.32 2.52
C GLY A 203 18.22 -64.06 3.48
N ILE A 204 18.11 -62.82 4.01
CA ILE A 204 17.09 -62.42 4.99
C ILE A 204 15.88 -61.90 4.23
N ILE A 205 14.79 -62.71 4.18
CA ILE A 205 13.55 -62.31 3.49
C ILE A 205 12.53 -61.69 4.47
N GLN A 206 12.64 -61.94 5.76
CA GLN A 206 11.71 -61.39 6.77
C GLN A 206 12.40 -61.26 8.15
N ALA A 207 12.48 -60.07 8.68
CA ALA A 207 12.82 -59.82 10.08
C ALA A 207 11.55 -60.04 10.94
N GLY A 208 11.67 -60.88 12.00
CA GLY A 208 10.53 -61.33 12.79
C GLY A 208 9.62 -60.25 13.37
N SER A 209 8.37 -60.61 13.60
CA SER A 209 7.22 -59.74 13.93
C SER A 209 7.37 -58.86 15.20
N GLN A 210 8.29 -59.17 16.10
CA GLN A 210 8.52 -58.35 17.31
C GLN A 210 9.36 -57.06 17.05
N THR A 211 10.15 -57.06 15.99
CA THR A 211 10.97 -55.91 15.60
C THR A 211 10.17 -54.88 14.78
N SER A 212 9.07 -55.31 14.15
CA SER A 212 8.27 -54.46 13.26
C SER A 212 7.53 -53.35 13.99
N ALA A 213 7.08 -53.53 15.23
CA ALA A 213 6.37 -52.53 16.02
C ALA A 213 7.28 -51.34 16.41
N GLY A 214 8.50 -51.63 16.88
CA GLY A 214 9.49 -50.58 17.21
C GLY A 214 10.00 -49.83 15.97
N LEU A 215 10.19 -50.55 14.86
CA LEU A 215 10.55 -49.95 13.56
C LEU A 215 9.44 -49.08 13.01
N GLY A 216 8.17 -49.49 13.15
CA GLY A 216 7.02 -48.68 12.73
C GLY A 216 6.94 -47.34 13.47
N GLN A 217 7.28 -47.33 14.76
CA GLN A 217 7.28 -46.10 15.57
C GLN A 217 8.40 -45.14 15.17
N ILE A 218 9.61 -45.67 14.94
CA ILE A 218 10.74 -44.85 14.42
C ILE A 218 10.46 -44.36 13.02
N ALA A 219 9.91 -45.19 12.14
CA ALA A 219 9.53 -44.80 10.79
C ALA A 219 8.45 -43.69 10.79
N GLY A 220 7.47 -43.77 11.71
CA GLY A 220 6.49 -42.73 11.90
C GLY A 220 7.10 -41.38 12.30
N LEU A 221 8.03 -41.36 13.24
CA LEU A 221 8.79 -40.18 13.64
C LEU A 221 9.62 -39.61 12.47
N GLN A 222 10.29 -40.46 11.71
CA GLN A 222 11.07 -40.06 10.54
C GLN A 222 10.19 -39.47 9.45
N GLY A 223 8.97 -39.99 9.25
CA GLY A 223 7.97 -39.42 8.35
C GLY A 223 7.53 -38.02 8.75
N GLN A 224 7.32 -37.79 10.06
CA GLN A 224 7.01 -36.46 10.58
C GLN A 224 8.18 -35.48 10.38
N ILE A 225 9.41 -35.93 10.66
CA ILE A 225 10.63 -35.12 10.40
C ILE A 225 10.75 -34.77 8.92
N ALA A 226 10.48 -35.72 8.02
CA ALA A 226 10.51 -35.50 6.58
C ALA A 226 9.48 -34.43 6.16
N SER A 227 8.25 -34.55 6.64
CA SER A 227 7.19 -33.55 6.39
C SER A 227 7.60 -32.17 6.87
N MET A 228 8.15 -32.05 8.09
CA MET A 228 8.60 -30.74 8.59
C MET A 228 9.80 -30.18 7.81
N ARG A 229 10.71 -31.01 7.31
CA ARG A 229 11.82 -30.56 6.45
C ARG A 229 11.31 -30.01 5.11
N VAL A 230 10.29 -30.64 4.52
CA VAL A 230 9.64 -30.13 3.31
C VAL A 230 8.98 -28.77 3.57
N GLN A 231 8.27 -28.62 4.70
CA GLN A 231 7.70 -27.34 5.10
C GLN A 231 8.77 -26.28 5.33
N LEU A 232 9.89 -26.64 5.98
CA LEU A 232 11.03 -25.75 6.19
C LEU A 232 11.64 -25.28 4.85
N ALA A 233 11.81 -26.21 3.91
CA ALA A 233 12.31 -25.90 2.57
C ALA A 233 11.38 -24.96 1.82
N GLY A 234 10.06 -25.14 1.93
CA GLY A 234 9.07 -24.22 1.35
C GLY A 234 9.12 -22.83 1.99
N LEU A 235 9.26 -22.76 3.32
CA LEU A 235 9.39 -21.47 4.03
C LEU A 235 10.67 -20.72 3.65
N LEU A 236 11.78 -21.41 3.48
CA LEU A 236 13.07 -20.79 3.11
C LEU A 236 13.10 -20.22 1.69
N GLN A 237 12.12 -20.55 0.82
CA GLN A 237 11.97 -19.88 -0.47
C GLN A 237 11.45 -18.44 -0.34
N SER A 238 10.68 -18.13 0.72
CA SER A 238 10.04 -16.84 0.93
C SER A 238 10.51 -16.09 2.18
N ALA A 239 11.24 -16.76 3.09
CA ALA A 239 11.69 -16.24 4.36
C ALA A 239 13.19 -16.43 4.56
N THR A 240 13.82 -15.52 5.29
CA THR A 240 15.23 -15.63 5.69
C THR A 240 15.41 -16.60 6.87
N GLU A 241 16.63 -17.06 7.10
CA GLU A 241 16.96 -17.95 8.23
C GLU A 241 16.65 -17.36 9.62
N ASP A 242 16.61 -16.02 9.72
CA ASP A 242 16.28 -15.30 10.96
C ASP A 242 14.80 -15.25 11.29
N ASN A 243 13.94 -15.68 10.38
CA ASN A 243 12.50 -15.72 10.61
C ASN A 243 12.15 -16.59 11.82
N PRO A 244 11.35 -16.09 12.80
CA PRO A 244 10.94 -16.86 13.98
C PRO A 244 10.29 -18.19 13.65
N GLN A 245 9.52 -18.31 12.59
CA GLN A 245 8.88 -19.54 12.14
C GLN A 245 9.91 -20.57 11.66
N VAL A 246 10.95 -20.13 10.93
CA VAL A 246 12.06 -20.98 10.49
C VAL A 246 12.82 -21.51 11.70
N LYS A 247 13.12 -20.65 12.67
CA LYS A 247 13.80 -21.05 13.93
C LYS A 247 12.97 -22.05 14.75
N THR A 248 11.66 -21.80 14.88
CA THR A 248 10.75 -22.72 15.60
C THR A 248 10.68 -24.08 14.93
N LEU A 249 10.48 -24.13 13.61
CA LEU A 249 10.37 -25.38 12.86
C LEU A 249 11.68 -26.16 12.88
N ARG A 250 12.83 -25.48 12.79
CA ARG A 250 14.17 -26.10 12.93
C ARG A 250 14.38 -26.70 14.32
N SER A 251 13.93 -26.00 15.37
CA SER A 251 13.97 -26.52 16.76
C SER A 251 13.10 -27.77 16.93
N GLN A 252 11.87 -27.76 16.38
CA GLN A 252 10.98 -28.93 16.42
C GLN A 252 11.59 -30.15 15.70
N ILE A 253 12.16 -29.94 14.50
CA ILE A 253 12.88 -31.01 13.78
C ILE A 253 14.02 -31.55 14.64
N GLY A 254 14.81 -30.70 15.29
CA GLY A 254 15.91 -31.13 16.16
C GLY A 254 15.44 -31.97 17.36
N GLN A 255 14.35 -31.57 18.00
CA GLN A 255 13.74 -32.31 19.11
C GLN A 255 13.25 -33.70 18.67
N MET A 256 12.54 -33.80 17.56
CA MET A 256 12.06 -35.07 17.01
C MET A 256 13.20 -35.96 16.55
N GLN A 257 14.27 -35.42 16.00
CA GLN A 257 15.48 -36.17 15.66
C GLN A 257 16.16 -36.76 16.90
N ALA A 258 16.28 -35.98 17.99
CA ALA A 258 16.82 -36.46 19.26
C ALA A 258 15.95 -37.57 19.86
N GLN A 259 14.62 -37.43 19.75
CA GLN A 259 13.69 -38.49 20.21
C GLN A 259 13.83 -39.77 19.39
N ALA A 260 13.91 -39.68 18.06
CA ALA A 260 14.12 -40.83 17.18
C ALA A 260 15.45 -41.55 17.51
N HIS A 261 16.53 -40.79 17.71
CA HIS A 261 17.84 -41.31 18.08
C HIS A 261 17.83 -41.96 19.46
N ALA A 262 17.13 -41.38 20.44
CA ALA A 262 16.97 -41.96 21.76
C ALA A 262 16.24 -43.34 21.72
N MET A 263 15.21 -43.48 20.88
CA MET A 263 14.51 -44.74 20.65
C MET A 263 15.39 -45.78 19.94
N GLU A 264 16.29 -45.34 19.07
CA GLU A 264 17.23 -46.19 18.34
C GLU A 264 18.32 -46.76 19.24
N THR A 265 18.73 -46.02 20.28
CA THR A 265 19.81 -46.36 21.21
C THR A 265 19.32 -46.93 22.56
N ALA A 266 18.01 -46.87 22.82
CA ALA A 266 17.45 -47.37 24.09
C ALA A 266 17.71 -48.84 24.32
N THR A 267 18.31 -49.18 25.46
CA THR A 267 18.48 -50.56 25.92
C THR A 267 17.16 -51.09 26.50
N PRO A 268 16.71 -52.28 26.13
CA PRO A 268 15.44 -52.83 26.63
C PRO A 268 15.53 -53.13 28.12
N THR A 269 14.67 -52.51 28.92
CA THR A 269 14.45 -52.81 30.33
C THR A 269 13.01 -53.30 30.48
N GLY A 270 12.80 -54.64 30.33
CA GLY A 270 11.49 -55.27 30.58
C GLY A 270 11.01 -56.24 29.50
N ALA A 271 10.15 -57.17 29.88
CA ALA A 271 9.55 -58.17 28.98
C ALA A 271 8.62 -57.45 27.98
N GLY A 272 9.00 -57.39 26.69
CA GLY A 272 8.26 -56.74 25.61
C GLY A 272 8.91 -55.47 25.05
N ALA A 273 10.04 -55.01 25.56
CA ALA A 273 10.79 -53.89 25.00
C ALA A 273 11.49 -54.27 23.68
N PRO A 274 11.55 -53.38 22.68
CA PRO A 274 12.27 -53.66 21.42
C PRO A 274 13.75 -53.91 21.72
N ILE A 275 14.30 -55.00 21.16
CA ILE A 275 15.69 -55.35 21.30
C ILE A 275 16.55 -54.26 20.66
N ALA A 276 17.49 -53.71 21.44
CA ALA A 276 18.40 -52.68 20.94
C ALA A 276 19.12 -53.14 19.67
N ALA A 277 19.17 -52.29 18.68
CA ALA A 277 19.79 -52.58 17.38
C ALA A 277 21.26 -53.06 17.50
N GLY A 278 21.97 -52.70 18.58
CA GLY A 278 23.36 -53.07 18.83
C GLY A 278 23.62 -54.54 19.20
N ARG A 279 22.60 -55.38 19.41
CA ARG A 279 22.72 -56.79 19.74
C ARG A 279 22.34 -57.75 18.60
N MET A 280 21.97 -57.27 17.45
CA MET A 280 21.63 -58.09 16.28
C MET A 280 22.87 -58.48 15.48
N PRO A 281 22.85 -59.66 14.84
CA PRO A 281 23.88 -59.99 13.85
C PRO A 281 23.99 -58.88 12.80
N GLU A 282 25.22 -58.55 12.39
CA GLU A 282 25.48 -57.41 11.46
C GLU A 282 24.59 -57.40 10.22
N ALA A 283 24.36 -58.56 9.62
CA ALA A 283 23.49 -58.71 8.44
C ALA A 283 22.03 -58.27 8.68
N ASN A 284 21.47 -58.59 9.87
CA ASN A 284 20.11 -58.18 10.20
C ASN A 284 20.03 -56.69 10.49
N LEU A 285 21.08 -56.10 11.03
CA LEU A 285 21.19 -54.69 11.32
C LEU A 285 21.28 -53.86 10.02
N GLU A 286 22.00 -54.34 9.02
CA GLU A 286 22.11 -53.74 7.70
C GLU A 286 20.77 -53.79 6.96
N TYR A 287 20.10 -54.94 6.95
CA TYR A 287 18.74 -55.07 6.39
C TYR A 287 17.76 -54.06 7.01
N GLN A 288 17.74 -53.95 8.33
CA GLN A 288 16.85 -53.03 9.01
C GLN A 288 17.18 -51.56 8.73
N ARG A 289 18.46 -51.19 8.56
CA ARG A 289 18.85 -49.84 8.14
C ARG A 289 18.30 -49.53 6.75
N LYS A 290 18.45 -50.45 5.79
CA LYS A 290 17.95 -50.29 4.44
C LYS A 290 16.42 -50.23 4.39
N GLN A 291 15.75 -51.06 5.20
CA GLN A 291 14.29 -51.01 5.30
C GLN A 291 13.79 -49.69 5.87
N ARG A 292 14.46 -49.11 6.89
CA ARG A 292 14.13 -47.78 7.41
C ARG A 292 14.36 -46.70 6.36
N GLU A 293 15.39 -46.80 5.56
CA GLU A 293 15.70 -45.87 4.47
C GLU A 293 14.57 -45.85 3.43
N VAL A 294 14.09 -47.02 3.01
CA VAL A 294 12.93 -47.16 2.13
C VAL A 294 11.70 -46.52 2.77
N THR A 295 11.35 -46.85 4.01
CA THR A 295 10.18 -46.31 4.71
C THR A 295 10.30 -44.79 4.91
N PHE A 296 11.50 -44.27 5.12
CA PHE A 296 11.77 -42.84 5.18
C PHE A 296 11.43 -42.15 3.83
N HIS A 297 11.96 -42.68 2.71
CA HIS A 297 11.69 -42.14 1.39
C HIS A 297 10.23 -42.29 0.99
N GLU A 298 9.54 -43.39 1.33
CA GLU A 298 8.10 -43.56 1.13
C GLU A 298 7.29 -42.48 1.87
N SER A 299 7.60 -42.22 3.14
CA SER A 299 6.90 -41.22 3.94
C SER A 299 7.16 -39.81 3.44
N GLN A 300 8.38 -39.50 3.01
CA GLN A 300 8.74 -38.23 2.40
C GLN A 300 8.03 -38.03 1.04
N LEU A 301 7.96 -39.06 0.22
CA LEU A 301 7.24 -39.05 -1.05
C LEU A 301 5.74 -38.78 -0.84
N ASN A 302 5.12 -39.41 0.15
CA ASN A 302 3.71 -39.16 0.49
C ASN A 302 3.49 -37.73 0.97
N ALA A 303 4.38 -37.18 1.79
CA ALA A 303 4.32 -35.78 2.24
C ALA A 303 4.46 -34.79 1.08
N LEU A 304 5.42 -35.04 0.17
CA LEU A 304 5.62 -34.23 -1.03
C LEU A 304 4.46 -34.33 -2.01
N ALA A 305 3.87 -35.52 -2.18
CA ALA A 305 2.71 -35.72 -3.04
C ALA A 305 1.52 -34.88 -2.56
N LEU A 306 1.28 -34.85 -1.24
CA LEU A 306 0.25 -34.01 -0.64
C LEU A 306 0.53 -32.53 -0.86
N GLN A 307 1.78 -32.07 -0.67
CA GLN A 307 2.16 -30.69 -0.91
C GLN A 307 2.03 -30.29 -2.39
N ALA A 308 2.44 -31.17 -3.31
CA ALA A 308 2.27 -30.95 -4.74
C ALA A 308 0.79 -30.85 -5.15
N GLN A 309 -0.08 -31.66 -4.53
CA GLN A 309 -1.52 -31.57 -4.74
C GLN A 309 -2.09 -30.27 -4.20
N ASN A 310 -1.70 -29.85 -3.00
CA ASN A 310 -2.11 -28.57 -2.42
C ASN A 310 -1.63 -27.39 -3.28
N ALA A 311 -0.41 -27.43 -3.80
CA ALA A 311 0.11 -26.40 -4.68
C ALA A 311 -0.67 -26.31 -6.01
N ARG A 312 -1.10 -27.45 -6.58
CA ARG A 312 -1.99 -27.48 -7.77
C ARG A 312 -3.36 -26.88 -7.46
N LEU A 313 -3.93 -27.17 -6.29
CA LEU A 313 -5.20 -26.60 -5.87
C LEU A 313 -5.10 -25.08 -5.64
N ALA A 314 -3.98 -24.64 -5.02
CA ALA A 314 -3.69 -23.22 -4.82
C ALA A 314 -3.57 -22.49 -6.16
N GLU A 315 -2.84 -23.03 -7.14
CA GLU A 315 -2.75 -22.49 -8.51
C GLU A 315 -4.14 -22.35 -9.15
N ALA A 316 -4.99 -23.38 -9.02
CA ALA A 316 -6.34 -23.36 -9.59
C ALA A 316 -7.28 -22.35 -8.87
N SER A 317 -7.04 -22.06 -7.59
CA SER A 317 -7.90 -21.19 -6.77
C SER A 317 -7.40 -19.75 -6.67
N SER A 318 -6.19 -19.44 -7.17
CA SER A 318 -5.53 -18.12 -7.03
C SER A 318 -6.16 -17.01 -7.88
N ALA A 319 -7.32 -17.23 -8.50
CA ALA A 319 -7.92 -16.34 -9.49
C ALA A 319 -8.34 -14.96 -8.93
N ASP A 320 -8.66 -14.81 -7.63
CA ASP A 320 -9.19 -13.58 -7.06
C ASP A 320 -8.40 -13.09 -5.86
N ALA A 321 -7.51 -12.13 -6.07
CA ALA A 321 -6.70 -11.53 -5.00
C ALA A 321 -7.41 -10.43 -4.21
N PHE A 322 -8.45 -9.81 -4.77
CA PHE A 322 -9.29 -8.80 -4.11
C PHE A 322 -10.73 -8.92 -4.61
N GLN A 323 -11.66 -8.34 -3.86
CA GLN A 323 -13.06 -8.24 -4.24
C GLN A 323 -13.38 -6.79 -4.60
N VAL A 324 -13.94 -6.56 -5.78
CA VAL A 324 -14.51 -5.26 -6.14
C VAL A 324 -15.81 -5.08 -5.37
N VAL A 325 -15.86 -4.06 -4.51
CA VAL A 325 -17.06 -3.69 -3.76
C VAL A 325 -17.94 -2.83 -4.65
N ASP A 326 -17.37 -1.76 -5.21
CA ASP A 326 -18.08 -0.85 -6.10
C ASP A 326 -17.24 -0.52 -7.32
N TYR A 327 -17.85 -0.65 -8.50
CA TYR A 327 -17.29 -0.10 -9.74
C TYR A 327 -17.52 1.41 -9.82
N ALA A 328 -16.62 2.11 -10.47
CA ALA A 328 -16.79 3.53 -10.71
C ALA A 328 -17.97 3.79 -11.63
N LEU A 329 -18.84 4.71 -11.21
CA LEU A 329 -19.94 5.24 -12.01
C LEU A 329 -19.58 6.64 -12.53
N ALA A 330 -20.20 7.03 -13.64
CA ALA A 330 -20.03 8.39 -14.17
C ALA A 330 -20.68 9.39 -13.19
N PRO A 331 -19.91 10.34 -12.63
CA PRO A 331 -20.45 11.30 -11.70
C PRO A 331 -21.42 12.26 -12.41
N GLU A 332 -22.57 12.51 -11.80
CA GLU A 332 -23.56 13.47 -12.29
C GLU A 332 -23.19 14.89 -11.95
N GLU A 333 -22.50 15.09 -10.81
CA GLU A 333 -22.10 16.41 -10.33
C GLU A 333 -20.59 16.65 -10.52
N ARG A 334 -20.26 17.92 -10.68
CA ARG A 334 -18.85 18.38 -10.81
C ARG A 334 -18.23 18.48 -9.42
N SER A 335 -17.06 17.88 -9.24
CA SER A 335 -16.32 17.91 -7.96
C SER A 335 -15.49 19.18 -7.83
N PHE A 336 -14.96 19.73 -8.94
CA PHE A 336 -14.11 20.92 -8.92
C PHE A 336 -14.38 21.83 -10.13
N PRO A 337 -14.30 23.18 -9.99
CA PRO A 337 -14.21 23.91 -8.73
C PRO A 337 -15.56 23.95 -8.00
N PRO A 338 -15.58 24.00 -6.66
CA PRO A 338 -16.80 24.20 -5.89
C PRO A 338 -17.27 25.65 -6.07
N ARG A 339 -18.06 25.90 -7.12
CA ARG A 339 -18.46 27.23 -7.56
C ARG A 339 -19.05 28.07 -6.44
N LYS A 340 -19.88 27.46 -5.58
CA LYS A 340 -20.49 28.16 -4.44
C LYS A 340 -19.43 28.74 -3.50
N THR A 341 -18.39 27.99 -3.18
CA THR A 341 -17.30 28.44 -2.29
C THR A 341 -16.47 29.54 -2.91
N TYR A 342 -16.14 29.45 -4.22
CA TYR A 342 -15.39 30.48 -4.93
C TYR A 342 -16.21 31.79 -5.09
N LEU A 343 -17.52 31.72 -5.34
CA LEU A 343 -18.41 32.87 -5.38
C LEU A 343 -18.47 33.58 -4.01
N ILE A 344 -18.60 32.82 -2.91
CA ILE A 344 -18.60 33.39 -1.56
C ILE A 344 -17.23 34.01 -1.25
N ALA A 345 -16.13 33.34 -1.58
CA ALA A 345 -14.79 33.87 -1.38
C ALA A 345 -14.55 35.17 -2.18
N SER A 346 -15.01 35.22 -3.43
CA SER A 346 -14.90 36.42 -4.26
C SER A 346 -15.78 37.58 -3.76
N ALA A 347 -16.95 37.30 -3.20
CA ALA A 347 -17.81 38.31 -2.57
C ALA A 347 -17.14 38.89 -1.30
N ILE A 348 -16.60 38.04 -0.43
CA ILE A 348 -15.88 38.47 0.77
C ILE A 348 -14.63 39.27 0.37
N GLY A 349 -13.83 38.74 -0.57
CA GLY A 349 -12.63 39.39 -1.06
C GLY A 349 -12.95 40.76 -1.69
N GLY A 350 -14.01 40.83 -2.51
CA GLY A 350 -14.51 42.09 -3.09
C GLY A 350 -14.94 43.09 -2.03
N PHE A 351 -15.63 42.66 -0.99
CA PHE A 351 -16.02 43.49 0.14
C PHE A 351 -14.82 44.09 0.87
N VAL A 352 -13.83 43.27 1.18
CA VAL A 352 -12.59 43.71 1.87
C VAL A 352 -11.82 44.73 1.00
N VAL A 353 -11.65 44.43 -0.29
CA VAL A 353 -10.98 45.34 -1.23
C VAL A 353 -11.78 46.65 -1.41
N GLY A 354 -13.11 46.56 -1.45
CA GLY A 354 -13.98 47.72 -1.49
C GLY A 354 -13.80 48.65 -0.28
N LEU A 355 -13.73 48.10 0.94
CA LEU A 355 -13.42 48.82 2.16
C LEU A 355 -12.05 49.51 2.13
N LEU A 356 -11.02 48.77 1.65
CA LEU A 356 -9.66 49.30 1.54
C LEU A 356 -9.59 50.47 0.56
N VAL A 357 -10.21 50.33 -0.63
CA VAL A 357 -10.26 51.39 -1.63
C VAL A 357 -10.98 52.62 -1.06
N MET A 358 -12.11 52.43 -0.38
CA MET A 358 -12.86 53.50 0.26
C MET A 358 -12.01 54.23 1.32
N CYS A 359 -11.27 53.50 2.15
CA CYS A 359 -10.35 54.04 3.14
C CYS A 359 -9.22 54.85 2.49
N LEU A 360 -8.65 54.34 1.37
CA LEU A 360 -7.60 55.00 0.61
C LEU A 360 -8.11 56.31 -0.06
N VAL A 361 -9.33 56.32 -0.60
CA VAL A 361 -9.94 57.50 -1.17
C VAL A 361 -10.15 58.59 -0.13
N LEU A 362 -10.61 58.20 1.07
CA LEU A 362 -10.77 59.11 2.20
C LEU A 362 -9.45 59.72 2.66
N VAL A 363 -8.41 58.90 2.84
CA VAL A 363 -7.06 59.33 3.20
C VAL A 363 -6.52 60.28 2.14
N LYS A 364 -6.65 59.95 0.84
CA LYS A 364 -6.20 60.81 -0.26
C LYS A 364 -6.90 62.16 -0.27
N ARG A 365 -8.22 62.21 -0.03
CA ARG A 365 -8.97 63.46 0.02
C ARG A 365 -8.62 64.28 1.26
N LYS A 366 -8.43 63.65 2.45
CA LYS A 366 -7.99 64.37 3.63
C LYS A 366 -6.62 65.00 3.41
N VAL A 367 -5.70 64.21 2.84
CA VAL A 367 -4.36 64.65 2.48
C VAL A 367 -4.37 65.79 1.43
N GLN A 368 -5.28 65.76 0.47
CA GLN A 368 -5.43 66.84 -0.53
C GLN A 368 -6.09 68.10 0.02
N ALA A 369 -6.87 67.98 1.09
CA ALA A 369 -7.52 69.11 1.73
C ALA A 369 -6.61 69.86 2.73
N ASP A 370 -5.53 69.23 3.18
CA ASP A 370 -4.57 69.76 4.13
C ASP A 370 -3.48 70.56 3.40
N ALA A 371 -3.51 71.91 3.51
CA ALA A 371 -2.62 72.85 2.78
C ALA A 371 -1.14 72.67 3.12
N ASP A 372 -0.82 72.19 4.32
CA ASP A 372 0.56 71.94 4.75
C ASP A 372 1.16 70.68 4.10
N TYR A 373 0.36 69.64 3.90
CA TYR A 373 0.81 68.44 3.18
C TYR A 373 1.08 68.66 1.69
N GLN A 374 0.32 69.58 1.06
CA GLN A 374 0.59 70.00 -0.32
C GLN A 374 1.98 70.62 -0.50
N ARG A 375 2.48 71.34 0.49
CA ARG A 375 3.83 71.92 0.47
C ARG A 375 4.89 70.80 0.55
N HIS A 376 4.74 69.83 1.44
CA HIS A 376 5.67 68.70 1.58
C HIS A 376 5.69 67.75 0.35
N VAL A 377 4.54 67.52 -0.28
CA VAL A 377 4.46 66.72 -1.52
C VAL A 377 5.13 67.47 -2.72
N LEU A 378 5.01 68.80 -2.75
CA LEU A 378 5.73 69.59 -3.74
C LEU A 378 7.25 69.57 -3.53
N GLU A 379 7.70 69.64 -2.29
CA GLU A 379 9.14 69.48 -1.93
C GLU A 379 9.66 68.09 -2.32
N LEU A 380 8.93 67.02 -2.06
CA LEU A 380 9.29 65.67 -2.46
C LEU A 380 9.31 65.49 -4.00
N ARG A 381 8.38 66.12 -4.74
CA ARG A 381 8.40 66.12 -6.21
C ARG A 381 9.62 66.82 -6.79
N VAL A 382 10.07 67.90 -6.13
CA VAL A 382 11.26 68.64 -6.54
C VAL A 382 12.50 67.79 -6.25
N ILE A 383 12.55 67.10 -5.09
CA ILE A 383 13.68 66.26 -4.70
C ILE A 383 13.81 65.03 -5.62
N PHE A 384 12.72 64.42 -6.03
CA PHE A 384 12.69 63.25 -6.92
C PHE A 384 12.69 63.56 -8.42
N GLY A 385 12.86 64.85 -8.81
CA GLY A 385 12.96 65.22 -10.23
C GLY A 385 11.75 64.93 -11.09
N LEU A 386 10.55 64.76 -10.49
CA LEU A 386 9.26 64.46 -11.16
C LEU A 386 8.44 65.71 -11.50
N ALA A 387 9.06 66.87 -11.43
CA ALA A 387 8.45 68.14 -11.90
C ALA A 387 8.77 68.35 -13.38
N ARG A 388 7.82 68.00 -14.23
CA ARG A 388 7.63 68.62 -15.54
C ARG A 388 6.35 69.42 -15.52
#